data_43ddeb42627ad0acbc74c63b61d13586
#
_entry.id   43ddeb42627ad0acbc74c63b61d13586
#
_cell.length_a   1.000
_cell.length_b   1.000
_cell.length_c   1.000
_cell.angle_alpha   90.00
_cell.angle_beta   90.00
_cell.angle_gamma   90.00
#
_symmetry.space_group_name_H-M   'P 1'
#
loop_
_entity.id
_entity.type
_entity.pdbx_description
1 polymer ?
#
loop_
_entity_poly.entity_id
_entity_poly.type
_entity_poly.pdbx_seq_one_letter_code
_entity_poly.pdbx_strand_id
1 'polypeptide(L)'
;MSPARRHLRFQALAISSLVVGLIPVPFAVSVADPAQLAGTFFGWAVAMYLFAAGGTLVAALTFDPGEPQRPGWLLLSASYLVLVPGVLRLGPNPSGLAGAVQNAPWLAFLTSVSSGVLAVAGFVLLSRSWSASGLDSTSASARVAARVAALLVAAALAGPDLVDRLPAALHGDVMASGDVVTDLLDGALFLVAIPVLHAALALGGGVVAWPWLMLTASLVAWLGYDATQAYGAAAGLDDRTVRLIGEVMRTMGAAFAFSAGIAQRWVMTGAVRTR
;
A
#
# COMPACT_ATOMS: atom_id res chain seq x y z
N MET A 1 -15.98 25.45 -12.16
CA MET A 1 -16.55 24.60 -11.07
C MET A 1 -16.25 25.26 -9.74
N SER A 2 -17.26 25.43 -8.84
CA SER A 2 -17.05 26.09 -7.55
C SER A 2 -16.08 25.29 -6.65
N PRO A 3 -15.32 25.96 -5.74
CA PRO A 3 -14.40 25.27 -4.81
C PRO A 3 -15.10 24.15 -4.01
N ALA A 4 -16.32 24.38 -3.55
CA ALA A 4 -17.10 23.39 -2.81
C ALA A 4 -17.38 22.11 -3.63
N ARG A 5 -17.71 22.24 -4.91
CA ARG A 5 -17.94 21.08 -5.78
C ARG A 5 -16.65 20.29 -6.06
N ARG A 6 -15.48 20.94 -6.01
CA ARG A 6 -14.18 20.24 -6.14
C ARG A 6 -13.94 19.36 -4.91
N HIS A 7 -14.09 19.89 -3.71
CA HIS A 7 -13.93 19.13 -2.47
C HIS A 7 -14.86 17.91 -2.41
N LEU A 8 -16.14 18.08 -2.79
CA LEU A 8 -17.11 16.97 -2.81
C LEU A 8 -16.66 15.79 -3.68
N ARG A 9 -15.99 16.03 -4.82
CA ARG A 9 -15.47 14.94 -5.66
C ARG A 9 -14.37 14.15 -4.98
N PHE A 10 -13.45 14.82 -4.30
CA PHE A 10 -12.38 14.14 -3.56
C PHE A 10 -12.92 13.38 -2.35
N GLN A 11 -13.91 13.95 -1.64
CA GLN A 11 -14.60 13.26 -0.56
C GLN A 11 -15.32 12.02 -1.07
N ALA A 12 -16.05 12.13 -2.18
CA ALA A 12 -16.72 10.99 -2.81
C ALA A 12 -15.72 9.89 -3.20
N LEU A 13 -14.54 10.27 -3.73
CA LEU A 13 -13.49 9.33 -4.09
C LEU A 13 -12.92 8.61 -2.84
N ALA A 14 -12.69 9.35 -1.74
CA ALA A 14 -12.24 8.76 -0.47
C ALA A 14 -13.29 7.81 0.13
N ILE A 15 -14.56 8.22 0.14
CA ILE A 15 -15.69 7.37 0.60
C ILE A 15 -15.80 6.12 -0.28
N SER A 16 -15.67 6.27 -1.59
CA SER A 16 -15.69 5.11 -2.51
C SER A 16 -14.57 4.12 -2.19
N SER A 17 -13.37 4.59 -1.81
CA SER A 17 -12.27 3.72 -1.39
C SER A 17 -12.60 2.93 -0.12
N LEU A 18 -13.25 3.57 0.86
CA LEU A 18 -13.73 2.90 2.08
C LEU A 18 -14.80 1.85 1.75
N VAL A 19 -15.77 2.19 0.91
CA VAL A 19 -16.85 1.27 0.50
C VAL A 19 -16.27 0.06 -0.24
N VAL A 20 -15.35 0.30 -1.18
CA VAL A 20 -14.65 -0.78 -1.91
C VAL A 20 -13.86 -1.66 -0.94
N GLY A 21 -13.20 -1.05 0.07
CA GLY A 21 -12.48 -1.77 1.12
C GLY A 21 -13.37 -2.74 1.90
N LEU A 22 -14.66 -2.45 2.04
CA LEU A 22 -15.60 -3.30 2.77
C LEU A 22 -16.23 -4.43 1.92
N ILE A 23 -16.02 -4.45 0.59
CA ILE A 23 -16.59 -5.48 -0.29
C ILE A 23 -16.23 -6.92 0.12
N PRO A 24 -15.03 -7.26 0.64
CA PRO A 24 -14.74 -8.60 1.14
C PRO A 24 -15.71 -9.12 2.21
N VAL A 25 -16.32 -8.23 3.01
CA VAL A 25 -17.22 -8.60 4.11
C VAL A 25 -18.46 -9.38 3.66
N PRO A 26 -19.30 -8.89 2.73
CA PRO A 26 -20.46 -9.65 2.27
C PRO A 26 -20.08 -10.97 1.62
N PHE A 27 -18.94 -11.06 0.92
CA PHE A 27 -18.45 -12.33 0.39
C PHE A 27 -18.09 -13.31 1.50
N ALA A 28 -17.39 -12.88 2.54
CA ALA A 28 -17.05 -13.74 3.68
C ALA A 28 -18.30 -14.24 4.42
N VAL A 29 -19.35 -13.43 4.50
CA VAL A 29 -20.62 -13.82 5.15
C VAL A 29 -21.42 -14.81 4.28
N SER A 30 -21.43 -14.60 2.95
CA SER A 30 -22.24 -15.40 2.02
C SER A 30 -21.62 -16.75 1.63
N VAL A 31 -20.29 -16.88 1.73
CA VAL A 31 -19.55 -18.10 1.34
C VAL A 31 -19.16 -18.89 2.57
N ALA A 32 -19.80 -20.04 2.78
CA ALA A 32 -19.52 -20.92 3.92
C ALA A 32 -18.25 -21.78 3.72
N ASP A 33 -17.96 -22.16 2.46
CA ASP A 33 -16.81 -23.00 2.11
C ASP A 33 -15.51 -22.18 2.15
N PRO A 34 -14.52 -22.52 3.02
CA PRO A 34 -13.24 -21.82 3.09
C PRO A 34 -12.44 -21.82 1.79
N ALA A 35 -12.54 -22.88 0.97
CA ALA A 35 -11.83 -22.98 -0.30
C ALA A 35 -12.40 -22.01 -1.35
N GLN A 36 -13.73 -21.91 -1.43
CA GLN A 36 -14.39 -20.93 -2.30
C GLN A 36 -14.12 -19.50 -1.84
N LEU A 37 -14.11 -19.26 -0.53
CA LEU A 37 -13.78 -17.96 0.03
C LEU A 37 -12.34 -17.55 -0.33
N ALA A 38 -11.38 -18.45 -0.20
CA ALA A 38 -10.00 -18.22 -0.60
C ALA A 38 -9.87 -17.89 -2.10
N GLY A 39 -10.60 -18.61 -2.96
CA GLY A 39 -10.65 -18.33 -4.40
C GLY A 39 -11.25 -16.96 -4.74
N THR A 40 -12.29 -16.57 -4.02
CA THR A 40 -12.94 -15.26 -4.20
C THR A 40 -11.98 -14.14 -3.80
N PHE A 41 -11.33 -14.25 -2.64
CA PHE A 41 -10.36 -13.26 -2.17
C PHE A 41 -9.13 -13.18 -3.09
N PHE A 42 -8.69 -14.30 -3.65
CA PHE A 42 -7.63 -14.35 -4.65
C PHE A 42 -7.95 -13.49 -5.89
N GLY A 43 -9.09 -13.76 -6.56
CA GLY A 43 -9.49 -12.99 -7.74
C GLY A 43 -9.68 -11.51 -7.43
N TRP A 44 -10.26 -11.21 -6.26
CA TRP A 44 -10.43 -9.85 -5.79
C TRP A 44 -9.11 -9.12 -5.55
N ALA A 45 -8.13 -9.78 -4.93
CA ALA A 45 -6.80 -9.20 -4.69
C ALA A 45 -6.07 -8.84 -5.99
N VAL A 46 -6.09 -9.76 -6.98
CA VAL A 46 -5.52 -9.49 -8.31
C VAL A 46 -6.17 -8.25 -8.94
N ALA A 47 -7.51 -8.18 -8.93
CA ALA A 47 -8.23 -7.04 -9.47
C ALA A 47 -7.82 -5.74 -8.75
N MET A 48 -7.75 -5.73 -7.42
CA MET A 48 -7.41 -4.54 -6.64
C MET A 48 -5.97 -4.09 -6.85
N TYR A 49 -5.01 -5.00 -7.01
CA TYR A 49 -3.63 -4.62 -7.35
C TYR A 49 -3.52 -4.04 -8.74
N LEU A 50 -4.23 -4.57 -9.72
CA LEU A 50 -4.30 -3.99 -11.07
C LEU A 50 -4.95 -2.60 -11.05
N PHE A 51 -6.01 -2.40 -10.26
CA PHE A 51 -6.61 -1.07 -10.06
C PHE A 51 -5.62 -0.10 -9.43
N ALA A 52 -4.92 -0.48 -8.36
CA ALA A 52 -3.92 0.36 -7.71
C ALA A 52 -2.79 0.73 -8.67
N ALA A 53 -2.27 -0.24 -9.43
CA ALA A 53 -1.27 -0.02 -10.47
C ALA A 53 -1.78 0.95 -11.54
N GLY A 54 -3.02 0.77 -12.01
CA GLY A 54 -3.64 1.65 -13.00
C GLY A 54 -3.79 3.09 -12.50
N GLY A 55 -4.26 3.27 -11.26
CA GLY A 55 -4.41 4.59 -10.64
C GLY A 55 -3.08 5.32 -10.50
N THR A 56 -2.06 4.66 -9.96
CA THR A 56 -0.72 5.23 -9.79
C THR A 56 -0.03 5.48 -11.14
N LEU A 57 -0.26 4.64 -12.15
CA LEU A 57 0.18 4.89 -13.53
C LEU A 57 -0.47 6.15 -14.11
N VAL A 58 -1.77 6.32 -13.89
CA VAL A 58 -2.49 7.53 -14.33
C VAL A 58 -1.88 8.78 -13.71
N ALA A 59 -1.48 8.74 -12.42
CA ALA A 59 -0.75 9.84 -11.81
C ALA A 59 0.59 10.10 -12.51
N ALA A 60 1.38 9.06 -12.75
CA ALA A 60 2.68 9.17 -13.42
C ALA A 60 2.56 9.82 -14.80
N LEU A 61 1.53 9.46 -15.56
CA LEU A 61 1.29 9.97 -16.91
C LEU A 61 0.77 11.44 -16.95
N THR A 62 0.48 12.03 -15.79
CA THR A 62 0.13 13.47 -15.72
C THR A 62 1.35 14.38 -15.62
N PHE A 63 2.51 13.82 -15.41
CA PHE A 63 3.78 14.53 -15.31
C PHE A 63 4.59 14.38 -16.60
N ASP A 64 5.31 15.42 -16.97
CA ASP A 64 6.23 15.39 -18.10
C ASP A 64 7.41 14.42 -17.83
N PRO A 65 8.06 13.88 -18.89
CA PRO A 65 9.14 12.89 -18.72
C PRO A 65 10.30 13.33 -17.82
N GLY A 66 10.56 14.63 -17.70
CA GLY A 66 11.63 15.20 -16.86
C GLY A 66 11.21 15.57 -15.44
N GLU A 67 9.93 15.46 -15.08
CA GLU A 67 9.46 15.87 -13.77
C GLU A 67 9.83 14.85 -12.69
N PRO A 68 10.35 15.31 -11.52
CA PRO A 68 10.91 14.44 -10.49
C PRO A 68 9.88 13.55 -9.79
N GLN A 69 8.58 13.89 -9.87
CA GLN A 69 7.49 13.10 -9.30
C GLN A 69 7.14 11.86 -10.14
N ARG A 70 7.31 11.96 -11.48
CA ARG A 70 6.91 10.89 -12.41
C ARG A 70 7.52 9.53 -12.09
N PRO A 71 8.85 9.40 -11.89
CA PRO A 71 9.44 8.10 -11.58
C PRO A 71 8.93 7.53 -10.24
N GLY A 72 8.64 8.36 -9.24
CA GLY A 72 8.05 7.90 -7.98
C GLY A 72 6.71 7.22 -8.18
N TRP A 73 5.81 7.82 -8.96
CA TRP A 73 4.51 7.22 -9.29
C TRP A 73 4.63 5.97 -10.17
N LEU A 74 5.61 5.95 -11.11
CA LEU A 74 5.88 4.74 -11.93
C LEU A 74 6.35 3.57 -11.08
N LEU A 75 7.23 3.81 -10.11
CA LEU A 75 7.71 2.78 -9.20
C LEU A 75 6.58 2.24 -8.30
N LEU A 76 5.67 3.10 -7.82
CA LEU A 76 4.49 2.65 -7.09
C LEU A 76 3.58 1.80 -7.98
N SER A 77 3.38 2.17 -9.24
CA SER A 77 2.61 1.36 -10.18
C SER A 77 3.27 -0.01 -10.41
N ALA A 78 4.58 -0.03 -10.62
CA ALA A 78 5.34 -1.26 -10.80
C ALA A 78 5.29 -2.15 -9.56
N SER A 79 5.34 -1.58 -8.34
CA SER A 79 5.25 -2.36 -7.09
C SER A 79 3.95 -3.16 -7.01
N TYR A 80 2.81 -2.54 -7.32
CA TYR A 80 1.53 -3.24 -7.35
C TYR A 80 1.45 -4.30 -8.46
N LEU A 81 2.02 -4.04 -9.64
CA LEU A 81 2.05 -5.04 -10.72
C LEU A 81 2.89 -6.27 -10.33
N VAL A 82 4.00 -6.07 -9.64
CA VAL A 82 4.88 -7.16 -9.17
C VAL A 82 4.20 -7.99 -8.08
N LEU A 83 3.25 -7.46 -7.31
CA LEU A 83 2.47 -8.23 -6.33
C LEU A 83 1.50 -9.22 -6.99
N VAL A 84 1.04 -8.97 -8.22
CA VAL A 84 0.07 -9.83 -8.90
C VAL A 84 0.55 -11.28 -9.02
N PRO A 85 1.77 -11.59 -9.51
CA PRO A 85 2.30 -12.96 -9.51
C PRO A 85 2.40 -13.58 -8.11
N GLY A 86 2.74 -12.79 -7.09
CA GLY A 86 2.79 -13.26 -5.69
C GLY A 86 1.44 -13.73 -5.18
N VAL A 87 0.35 -13.04 -5.56
CA VAL A 87 -1.02 -13.45 -5.22
C VAL A 87 -1.44 -14.70 -5.99
N LEU A 88 -0.97 -14.91 -7.23
CA LEU A 88 -1.25 -16.11 -8.01
C LEU A 88 -0.85 -17.40 -7.27
N ARG A 89 0.09 -17.32 -6.33
CA ARG A 89 0.46 -18.42 -5.42
C ARG A 89 -0.67 -18.90 -4.53
N LEU A 90 -1.60 -18.03 -4.18
CA LEU A 90 -2.67 -18.28 -3.20
C LEU A 90 -3.95 -18.83 -3.82
N GLY A 91 -3.98 -19.06 -5.12
CA GLY A 91 -5.15 -19.55 -5.86
C GLY A 91 -5.56 -20.98 -5.46
N PRO A 92 -6.86 -21.29 -5.50
CA PRO A 92 -7.41 -22.54 -4.99
C PRO A 92 -7.07 -23.78 -5.85
N ASN A 93 -6.58 -23.63 -7.06
CA ASN A 93 -6.23 -24.72 -7.97
C ASN A 93 -4.92 -24.40 -8.71
N PRO A 94 -3.77 -24.89 -8.21
CA PRO A 94 -2.47 -24.61 -8.80
C PRO A 94 -2.22 -25.45 -10.06
N SER A 95 -2.91 -25.15 -11.14
CA SER A 95 -2.62 -25.74 -12.45
C SER A 95 -1.86 -24.73 -13.32
N GLY A 96 -0.97 -25.22 -14.18
CA GLY A 96 -0.21 -24.39 -15.10
C GLY A 96 0.75 -23.42 -14.40
N LEU A 97 0.74 -22.14 -14.81
CA LEU A 97 1.65 -21.11 -14.30
C LEU A 97 1.47 -20.87 -12.79
N ALA A 98 0.24 -20.90 -12.29
CA ALA A 98 -0.06 -20.73 -10.85
C ALA A 98 0.56 -21.86 -10.02
N GLY A 99 0.49 -23.12 -10.49
CA GLY A 99 1.13 -24.26 -9.82
C GLY A 99 2.66 -24.16 -9.84
N ALA A 100 3.25 -23.67 -10.92
CA ALA A 100 4.67 -23.43 -10.99
C ALA A 100 5.13 -22.36 -9.97
N VAL A 101 4.34 -21.28 -9.79
CA VAL A 101 4.61 -20.23 -8.80
C VAL A 101 4.45 -20.75 -7.38
N GLN A 102 3.44 -21.57 -7.09
CA GLN A 102 3.25 -22.16 -5.74
C GLN A 102 4.41 -23.06 -5.33
N ASN A 103 4.97 -23.78 -6.28
CA ASN A 103 6.08 -24.71 -6.04
C ASN A 103 7.46 -24.04 -6.15
N ALA A 104 7.52 -22.72 -6.33
CA ALA A 104 8.75 -21.94 -6.45
C ALA A 104 8.85 -20.89 -5.34
N PRO A 105 9.28 -21.25 -4.11
CA PRO A 105 9.39 -20.33 -2.98
C PRO A 105 10.26 -19.11 -3.30
N TRP A 106 11.31 -19.28 -4.12
CA TRP A 106 12.14 -18.19 -4.58
C TRP A 106 11.38 -17.15 -5.42
N LEU A 107 10.35 -17.54 -6.15
CA LEU A 107 9.52 -16.60 -6.93
C LEU A 107 8.63 -15.76 -6.01
N ALA A 108 8.09 -16.37 -4.95
CA ALA A 108 7.36 -15.64 -3.91
C ALA A 108 8.27 -14.61 -3.22
N PHE A 109 9.48 -15.04 -2.84
CA PHE A 109 10.52 -14.16 -2.31
C PHE A 109 10.80 -12.98 -3.26
N LEU A 110 11.08 -13.25 -4.53
CA LEU A 110 11.41 -12.21 -5.51
C LEU A 110 10.24 -11.22 -5.70
N THR A 111 8.99 -11.69 -5.77
CA THR A 111 7.83 -10.80 -5.97
C THR A 111 7.59 -9.90 -4.76
N SER A 112 7.64 -10.42 -3.54
CA SER A 112 7.44 -9.65 -2.31
C SER A 112 8.56 -8.62 -2.11
N VAL A 113 9.81 -9.07 -2.16
CA VAL A 113 10.98 -8.19 -1.99
C VAL A 113 11.05 -7.13 -3.08
N SER A 114 10.84 -7.50 -4.36
CA SER A 114 10.86 -6.52 -5.45
C SER A 114 9.76 -5.49 -5.32
N SER A 115 8.55 -5.89 -4.92
CA SER A 115 7.45 -4.97 -4.67
C SER A 115 7.80 -3.98 -3.55
N GLY A 116 8.30 -4.47 -2.41
CA GLY A 116 8.71 -3.62 -1.29
C GLY A 116 9.82 -2.64 -1.68
N VAL A 117 10.86 -3.10 -2.39
CA VAL A 117 11.95 -2.22 -2.89
C VAL A 117 11.40 -1.14 -3.83
N LEU A 118 10.52 -1.49 -4.76
CA LEU A 118 9.90 -0.53 -5.68
C LEU A 118 9.03 0.48 -4.94
N ALA A 119 8.26 0.04 -3.93
CA ALA A 119 7.43 0.92 -3.11
C ALA A 119 8.30 1.91 -2.32
N VAL A 120 9.32 1.42 -1.60
CA VAL A 120 10.27 2.26 -0.84
C VAL A 120 10.94 3.28 -1.76
N ALA A 121 11.48 2.84 -2.91
CA ALA A 121 12.12 3.72 -3.89
C ALA A 121 11.13 4.78 -4.42
N GLY A 122 9.89 4.39 -4.71
CA GLY A 122 8.82 5.29 -5.13
C GLY A 122 8.55 6.38 -4.10
N PHE A 123 8.36 6.00 -2.83
CA PHE A 123 8.15 6.95 -1.73
C PHE A 123 9.37 7.84 -1.46
N VAL A 124 10.59 7.32 -1.59
CA VAL A 124 11.83 8.13 -1.49
C VAL A 124 11.84 9.24 -2.54
N LEU A 125 11.50 8.92 -3.79
CA LEU A 125 11.48 9.92 -4.87
C LEU A 125 10.37 10.96 -4.66
N LEU A 126 9.18 10.53 -4.25
CA LEU A 126 8.08 11.44 -3.92
C LEU A 126 8.43 12.33 -2.73
N SER A 127 9.03 11.78 -1.67
CA SER A 127 9.49 12.53 -0.49
C SER A 127 10.54 13.56 -0.85
N ARG A 128 11.53 13.20 -1.67
CA ARG A 128 12.59 14.13 -2.13
C ARG A 128 12.00 15.27 -2.95
N SER A 129 11.10 14.95 -3.84
CA SER A 129 10.40 15.93 -4.66
C SER A 129 9.61 16.93 -3.81
N TRP A 130 8.92 16.45 -2.77
CA TRP A 130 8.23 17.29 -1.81
C TRP A 130 9.19 18.18 -1.01
N SER A 131 10.25 17.60 -0.43
CA SER A 131 11.24 18.36 0.34
C SER A 131 11.91 19.45 -0.48
N ALA A 132 12.15 19.20 -1.78
CA ALA A 132 12.71 20.19 -2.71
C ALA A 132 11.76 21.36 -3.03
N SER A 133 10.44 21.19 -2.79
CA SER A 133 9.46 22.27 -3.00
C SER A 133 9.54 23.42 -2.00
N GLY A 134 10.26 23.24 -0.89
CA GLY A 134 10.40 24.24 0.20
C GLY A 134 9.12 24.44 1.02
N LEU A 135 8.09 23.63 0.82
CA LEU A 135 6.80 23.70 1.54
C LEU A 135 6.84 22.98 2.89
N ASP A 136 7.96 22.36 3.26
CA ASP A 136 8.13 21.69 4.54
C ASP A 136 8.34 22.72 5.65
N SER A 137 7.25 23.09 6.32
CA SER A 137 7.23 24.03 7.46
C SER A 137 7.40 23.35 8.81
N THR A 138 7.65 22.04 8.86
CA THR A 138 7.76 21.28 10.12
C THR A 138 9.04 21.61 10.88
N SER A 139 8.93 21.76 12.20
CA SER A 139 10.10 21.97 13.07
C SER A 139 11.01 20.74 13.08
N ALA A 140 12.31 20.94 13.34
CA ALA A 140 13.27 19.84 13.42
C ALA A 140 12.87 18.82 14.50
N SER A 141 12.35 19.27 15.62
CA SER A 141 11.86 18.41 16.72
C SER A 141 10.66 17.56 16.29
N ALA A 142 9.70 18.14 15.58
CA ALA A 142 8.54 17.38 15.07
C ALA A 142 8.96 16.31 14.05
N ARG A 143 9.93 16.60 13.18
CA ARG A 143 10.48 15.62 12.24
C ARG A 143 11.17 14.46 12.97
N VAL A 144 11.96 14.75 14.00
CA VAL A 144 12.62 13.71 14.80
C VAL A 144 11.58 12.87 15.54
N ALA A 145 10.61 13.51 16.21
CA ALA A 145 9.53 12.80 16.91
C ALA A 145 8.74 11.87 15.97
N ALA A 146 8.39 12.34 14.78
CA ALA A 146 7.69 11.52 13.78
C ALA A 146 8.53 10.32 13.31
N ARG A 147 9.84 10.50 13.11
CA ARG A 147 10.73 9.38 12.73
C ARG A 147 10.88 8.37 13.86
N VAL A 148 11.01 8.84 15.09
CA VAL A 148 11.07 7.94 16.26
C VAL A 148 9.76 7.17 16.41
N ALA A 149 8.61 7.83 16.28
CA ALA A 149 7.31 7.17 16.32
C ALA A 149 7.18 6.12 15.22
N ALA A 150 7.56 6.44 13.96
CA ALA A 150 7.54 5.49 12.86
C ALA A 150 8.48 4.30 13.10
N LEU A 151 9.67 4.54 13.65
CA LEU A 151 10.61 3.46 13.98
C LEU A 151 10.04 2.52 15.07
N LEU A 152 9.39 3.10 16.10
CA LEU A 152 8.75 2.30 17.16
C LEU A 152 7.58 1.47 16.60
N VAL A 153 6.76 2.05 15.71
CA VAL A 153 5.68 1.31 15.05
C VAL A 153 6.25 0.20 14.17
N ALA A 154 7.26 0.49 13.34
CA ALA A 154 7.92 -0.50 12.52
C ALA A 154 8.51 -1.65 13.36
N ALA A 155 9.20 -1.33 14.47
CA ALA A 155 9.76 -2.33 15.37
C ALA A 155 8.67 -3.16 16.08
N ALA A 156 7.55 -2.54 16.44
CA ALA A 156 6.43 -3.27 17.03
C ALA A 156 5.81 -4.25 16.05
N LEU A 157 5.66 -3.89 14.77
CA LEU A 157 5.04 -4.74 13.77
C LEU A 157 5.97 -5.84 13.25
N ALA A 158 7.21 -5.49 12.90
CA ALA A 158 8.19 -6.44 12.38
C ALA A 158 8.84 -7.29 13.49
N GLY A 159 8.86 -6.79 14.72
CA GLY A 159 9.59 -7.42 15.84
C GLY A 159 9.21 -8.88 16.09
N PRO A 160 7.93 -9.23 16.24
CA PRO A 160 7.52 -10.62 16.47
C PRO A 160 7.99 -11.55 15.35
N ASP A 161 7.71 -11.21 14.09
CA ASP A 161 8.10 -12.03 12.95
C ASP A 161 9.63 -12.12 12.79
N LEU A 162 10.36 -11.03 13.05
CA LEU A 162 11.83 -11.04 13.05
C LEU A 162 12.39 -12.00 14.11
N VAL A 163 11.84 -11.99 15.32
CA VAL A 163 12.31 -12.89 16.40
C VAL A 163 12.07 -14.36 16.02
N ASP A 164 10.91 -14.67 15.46
CA ASP A 164 10.51 -16.05 15.16
C ASP A 164 11.19 -16.58 13.87
N ARG A 165 11.37 -15.76 12.85
CA ARG A 165 11.82 -16.20 11.52
C ARG A 165 13.30 -15.96 11.23
N LEU A 166 13.94 -15.01 11.92
CA LEU A 166 15.35 -14.71 11.72
C LEU A 166 16.27 -15.94 11.89
N PRO A 167 16.07 -16.83 12.89
CA PRO A 167 16.89 -18.04 12.99
C PRO A 167 16.79 -18.94 11.76
N ALA A 168 15.58 -19.18 11.25
CA ALA A 168 15.37 -20.00 10.05
C ALA A 168 15.99 -19.34 8.80
N ALA A 169 15.83 -18.02 8.65
CA ALA A 169 16.44 -17.26 7.57
C ALA A 169 17.98 -17.37 7.56
N LEU A 170 18.60 -17.28 8.74
CA LEU A 170 20.05 -17.43 8.89
C LEU A 170 20.54 -18.86 8.58
N HIS A 171 19.67 -19.87 8.65
CA HIS A 171 19.95 -21.25 8.24
C HIS A 171 19.62 -21.52 6.77
N GLY A 172 19.26 -20.50 5.99
CA GLY A 172 19.05 -20.60 4.54
C GLY A 172 17.62 -20.91 4.11
N ASP A 173 16.63 -20.79 5.00
CA ASP A 173 15.23 -20.87 4.62
C ASP A 173 14.84 -19.64 3.77
N VAL A 174 14.52 -19.89 2.49
CA VAL A 174 14.20 -18.85 1.51
C VAL A 174 12.90 -18.11 1.87
N MET A 175 11.90 -18.82 2.41
CA MET A 175 10.63 -18.21 2.79
C MET A 175 10.80 -17.30 4.00
N ALA A 176 11.46 -17.80 5.06
CA ALA A 176 11.78 -17.01 6.24
C ALA A 176 12.64 -15.79 5.89
N SER A 177 13.61 -15.94 4.97
CA SER A 177 14.41 -14.83 4.47
C SER A 177 13.54 -13.78 3.75
N GLY A 178 12.55 -14.23 2.97
CA GLY A 178 11.60 -13.37 2.28
C GLY A 178 10.77 -12.54 3.24
N ASP A 179 10.22 -13.19 4.26
CA ASP A 179 9.40 -12.56 5.28
C ASP A 179 10.22 -11.50 6.06
N VAL A 180 11.41 -11.88 6.54
CA VAL A 180 12.33 -10.94 7.24
C VAL A 180 12.68 -9.72 6.39
N VAL A 181 12.98 -9.91 5.11
CA VAL A 181 13.32 -8.77 4.22
C VAL A 181 12.08 -7.91 3.95
N THR A 182 10.91 -8.52 3.79
CA THR A 182 9.65 -7.77 3.58
C THR A 182 9.32 -6.92 4.79
N ASP A 183 9.41 -7.46 6.01
CA ASP A 183 9.19 -6.73 7.26
C ASP A 183 10.14 -5.52 7.40
N LEU A 184 11.41 -5.70 7.04
CA LEU A 184 12.38 -4.60 7.04
C LEU A 184 12.04 -3.53 5.99
N LEU A 185 11.54 -3.92 4.82
CA LEU A 185 11.09 -3.00 3.76
C LEU A 185 9.85 -2.24 4.18
N ASP A 186 8.89 -2.88 4.85
CA ASP A 186 7.70 -2.24 5.39
C ASP A 186 8.07 -1.22 6.47
N GLY A 187 8.98 -1.57 7.37
CA GLY A 187 9.56 -0.62 8.32
C GLY A 187 10.25 0.57 7.65
N ALA A 188 11.03 0.33 6.60
CA ALA A 188 11.65 1.40 5.81
C ALA A 188 10.61 2.27 5.10
N LEU A 189 9.52 1.67 4.58
CA LEU A 189 8.42 2.36 3.94
C LEU A 189 7.75 3.37 4.88
N PHE A 190 7.51 3.01 6.15
CA PHE A 190 6.98 3.93 7.15
C PHE A 190 7.89 5.13 7.38
N LEU A 191 9.20 4.92 7.48
CA LEU A 191 10.16 6.00 7.68
C LEU A 191 10.19 6.98 6.50
N VAL A 192 10.16 6.47 5.26
CA VAL A 192 10.19 7.32 4.06
C VAL A 192 8.84 7.94 3.72
N ALA A 193 7.74 7.42 4.29
CA ALA A 193 6.40 7.99 4.13
C ALA A 193 6.15 9.23 5.01
N ILE A 194 6.95 9.47 6.06
CA ILE A 194 6.79 10.62 6.96
C ILE A 194 6.73 11.95 6.22
N PRO A 195 7.63 12.28 5.27
CA PRO A 195 7.53 13.52 4.51
C PRO A 195 6.24 13.62 3.69
N VAL A 196 5.71 12.48 3.19
CA VAL A 196 4.43 12.43 2.47
C VAL A 196 3.27 12.78 3.40
N LEU A 197 3.28 12.24 4.63
CA LEU A 197 2.32 12.59 5.67
C LEU A 197 2.41 14.08 6.04
N HIS A 198 3.61 14.59 6.24
CA HIS A 198 3.82 16.01 6.52
C HIS A 198 3.31 16.89 5.36
N ALA A 199 3.53 16.47 4.11
CA ALA A 199 2.98 17.14 2.94
C ALA A 199 1.44 17.23 3.01
N ALA A 200 0.80 16.13 3.30
CA ALA A 200 -0.66 16.06 3.42
C ALA A 200 -1.19 17.01 4.51
N LEU A 201 -0.53 17.06 5.67
CA LEU A 201 -0.89 17.90 6.80
C LEU A 201 -0.60 19.40 6.54
N ALA A 202 0.57 19.72 5.96
CA ALA A 202 0.99 21.09 5.68
C ALA A 202 0.08 21.80 4.66
N LEU A 203 -0.51 21.05 3.73
CA LEU A 203 -1.44 21.57 2.73
C LEU A 203 -2.84 21.94 3.28
N GLY A 204 -3.07 21.72 4.59
CA GLY A 204 -4.24 22.23 5.30
C GLY A 204 -5.60 21.83 4.73
N GLY A 205 -5.70 20.67 4.07
CA GLY A 205 -6.94 20.18 3.48
C GLY A 205 -7.33 20.85 2.15
N GLY A 206 -6.43 21.62 1.52
CA GLY A 206 -6.63 22.15 0.18
C GLY A 206 -6.74 21.03 -0.88
N VAL A 207 -7.20 21.40 -2.09
CA VAL A 207 -7.40 20.42 -3.19
C VAL A 207 -6.12 19.62 -3.49
N VAL A 208 -4.95 20.25 -3.36
CA VAL A 208 -3.63 19.65 -3.59
C VAL A 208 -3.25 18.63 -2.50
N ALA A 209 -3.87 18.67 -1.33
CA ALA A 209 -3.60 17.72 -0.24
C ALA A 209 -4.19 16.32 -0.50
N TRP A 210 -5.24 16.20 -1.30
CA TRP A 210 -5.99 14.96 -1.46
C TRP A 210 -5.16 13.77 -1.97
N PRO A 211 -4.30 13.90 -2.99
CA PRO A 211 -3.44 12.78 -3.41
C PRO A 211 -2.58 12.24 -2.26
N TRP A 212 -2.02 13.13 -1.47
CA TRP A 212 -1.14 12.80 -0.34
C TRP A 212 -1.90 12.19 0.83
N LEU A 213 -3.10 12.72 1.14
CA LEU A 213 -4.00 12.14 2.15
C LEU A 213 -4.42 10.71 1.77
N MET A 214 -4.73 10.47 0.49
CA MET A 214 -5.12 9.14 0.02
C MET A 214 -3.92 8.17 0.00
N LEU A 215 -2.71 8.62 -0.37
CA LEU A 215 -1.51 7.80 -0.21
C LEU A 215 -1.24 7.46 1.26
N THR A 216 -1.40 8.43 2.16
CA THR A 216 -1.28 8.18 3.61
C THR A 216 -2.33 7.18 4.10
N ALA A 217 -3.59 7.31 3.65
CA ALA A 217 -4.65 6.36 3.99
C ALA A 217 -4.35 4.95 3.45
N SER A 218 -3.75 4.85 2.26
CA SER A 218 -3.26 3.57 1.72
C SER A 218 -2.22 2.94 2.65
N LEU A 219 -1.22 3.71 3.10
CA LEU A 219 -0.19 3.22 4.03
C LEU A 219 -0.77 2.79 5.37
N VAL A 220 -1.72 3.56 5.92
CA VAL A 220 -2.40 3.20 7.18
C VAL A 220 -3.19 1.90 7.03
N ALA A 221 -3.81 1.67 5.89
CA ALA A 221 -4.51 0.41 5.62
C ALA A 221 -3.53 -0.77 5.51
N TRP A 222 -2.38 -0.61 4.86
CA TRP A 222 -1.32 -1.62 4.84
C TRP A 222 -0.78 -1.90 6.24
N LEU A 223 -0.54 -0.85 7.05
CA LEU A 223 -0.18 -0.99 8.46
C LEU A 223 -1.22 -1.80 9.25
N GLY A 224 -2.51 -1.56 8.99
CA GLY A 224 -3.61 -2.34 9.58
C GLY A 224 -3.59 -3.81 9.13
N TYR A 225 -3.21 -4.09 7.88
CA TYR A 225 -2.99 -5.45 7.38
C TYR A 225 -1.88 -6.15 8.18
N ASP A 226 -0.69 -5.54 8.27
CA ASP A 226 0.47 -6.10 8.97
C ASP A 226 0.18 -6.31 10.46
N ALA A 227 -0.45 -5.32 11.11
CA ALA A 227 -0.88 -5.44 12.51
C ALA A 227 -1.85 -6.60 12.73
N THR A 228 -2.76 -6.84 11.79
CA THR A 228 -3.70 -7.96 11.88
C THR A 228 -3.00 -9.30 11.73
N GLN A 229 -2.01 -9.41 10.85
CA GLN A 229 -1.21 -10.63 10.69
C GLN A 229 -0.34 -10.90 11.94
N ALA A 230 0.33 -9.87 12.47
CA ALA A 230 1.23 -10.01 13.60
C ALA A 230 0.52 -10.31 14.93
N TYR A 231 -0.64 -9.70 15.16
CA TYR A 231 -1.28 -9.70 16.49
C TYR A 231 -2.66 -10.33 16.52
N GLY A 232 -3.26 -10.71 15.39
CA GLY A 232 -4.63 -11.20 15.35
C GLY A 232 -4.86 -12.42 16.23
N ALA A 233 -3.98 -13.41 16.15
CA ALA A 233 -4.05 -14.62 16.98
C ALA A 233 -3.86 -14.30 18.47
N ALA A 234 -2.92 -13.43 18.83
CA ALA A 234 -2.68 -13.00 20.21
C ALA A 234 -3.87 -12.20 20.78
N ALA A 235 -4.63 -11.51 19.91
CA ALA A 235 -5.87 -10.83 20.27
C ALA A 235 -7.09 -11.78 20.39
N GLY A 236 -6.91 -13.08 20.20
CA GLY A 236 -7.97 -14.09 20.31
C GLY A 236 -8.89 -14.16 19.08
N LEU A 237 -8.46 -13.60 17.94
CA LEU A 237 -9.20 -13.69 16.69
C LEU A 237 -8.97 -15.09 16.06
N ASP A 238 -10.02 -15.67 15.51
CA ASP A 238 -9.90 -16.89 14.70
C ASP A 238 -9.28 -16.60 13.32
N ASP A 239 -8.71 -17.61 12.67
CA ASP A 239 -8.03 -17.49 11.38
C ASP A 239 -8.91 -16.89 10.28
N ARG A 240 -10.21 -17.15 10.32
CA ARG A 240 -11.17 -16.61 9.36
C ARG A 240 -11.32 -15.09 9.54
N THR A 241 -11.43 -14.65 10.78
CA THR A 241 -11.55 -13.23 11.14
C THR A 241 -10.26 -12.48 10.82
N VAL A 242 -9.09 -13.03 11.15
CA VAL A 242 -7.78 -12.47 10.79
C VAL A 242 -7.68 -12.30 9.28
N ARG A 243 -8.02 -13.36 8.53
CA ARG A 243 -8.02 -13.30 7.06
C ARG A 243 -8.98 -12.24 6.53
N LEU A 244 -10.21 -12.18 7.04
CA LEU A 244 -11.20 -11.20 6.59
C LEU A 244 -10.74 -9.75 6.83
N ILE A 245 -10.26 -9.45 8.04
CA ILE A 245 -9.74 -8.12 8.37
C ILE A 245 -8.55 -7.79 7.45
N GLY A 246 -7.63 -8.73 7.27
CA GLY A 246 -6.50 -8.57 6.35
C GLY A 246 -6.96 -8.26 4.92
N GLU A 247 -7.95 -8.98 4.39
CA GLU A 247 -8.50 -8.71 3.05
C GLU A 247 -9.17 -7.34 2.94
N VAL A 248 -9.89 -6.91 3.97
CA VAL A 248 -10.48 -5.56 4.03
C VAL A 248 -9.38 -4.50 4.00
N MET A 249 -8.35 -4.63 4.84
CA MET A 249 -7.25 -3.68 4.93
C MET A 249 -6.44 -3.63 3.63
N ARG A 250 -6.10 -4.77 3.04
CA ARG A 250 -5.40 -4.87 1.75
C ARG A 250 -6.21 -4.22 0.63
N THR A 251 -7.50 -4.52 0.55
CA THR A 251 -8.42 -3.94 -0.45
C THR A 251 -8.50 -2.43 -0.29
N MET A 252 -8.63 -1.96 0.95
CA MET A 252 -8.70 -0.53 1.28
C MET A 252 -7.39 0.17 0.89
N GLY A 253 -6.23 -0.43 1.19
CA GLY A 253 -4.92 0.07 0.81
C GLY A 253 -4.78 0.25 -0.70
N ALA A 254 -5.15 -0.76 -1.48
CA ALA A 254 -5.14 -0.71 -2.93
C ALA A 254 -6.13 0.33 -3.50
N ALA A 255 -7.36 0.41 -2.95
CA ALA A 255 -8.37 1.39 -3.36
C ALA A 255 -7.93 2.84 -3.09
N PHE A 256 -7.29 3.09 -1.96
CA PHE A 256 -6.74 4.41 -1.67
C PHE A 256 -5.55 4.76 -2.56
N ALA A 257 -4.68 3.81 -2.91
CA ALA A 257 -3.60 4.02 -3.86
C ALA A 257 -4.13 4.38 -5.26
N PHE A 258 -5.14 3.66 -5.75
CA PHE A 258 -5.85 4.01 -6.98
C PHE A 258 -6.39 5.44 -6.91
N SER A 259 -7.10 5.76 -5.83
CA SER A 259 -7.76 7.05 -5.63
C SER A 259 -6.76 8.20 -5.50
N ALA A 260 -5.59 7.95 -4.91
CA ALA A 260 -4.49 8.90 -4.86
C ALA A 260 -4.03 9.31 -6.28
N GLY A 261 -3.90 8.32 -7.17
CA GLY A 261 -3.52 8.56 -8.55
C GLY A 261 -4.58 9.35 -9.34
N ILE A 262 -5.85 9.01 -9.16
CA ILE A 262 -6.96 9.75 -9.79
C ILE A 262 -7.04 11.18 -9.24
N ALA A 263 -6.86 11.36 -7.92
CA ALA A 263 -6.83 12.67 -7.28
C ALA A 263 -5.69 13.52 -7.83
N GLN A 264 -4.50 12.93 -8.01
CA GLN A 264 -3.34 13.61 -8.60
C GLN A 264 -3.66 14.11 -10.02
N ARG A 265 -4.26 13.27 -10.86
CA ARG A 265 -4.70 13.69 -12.19
C ARG A 265 -5.68 14.86 -12.13
N TRP A 266 -6.66 14.82 -11.23
CA TRP A 266 -7.64 15.92 -11.12
C TRP A 266 -7.01 17.23 -10.66
N VAL A 267 -6.03 17.18 -9.77
CA VAL A 267 -5.27 18.36 -9.34
C VAL A 267 -4.54 18.96 -10.54
N MET A 268 -3.79 18.17 -11.28
CA MET A 268 -2.98 18.64 -12.42
C MET A 268 -3.84 19.18 -13.57
N THR A 269 -4.90 18.46 -13.96
CA THR A 269 -5.79 18.92 -15.05
C THR A 269 -6.66 20.10 -14.64
N GLY A 270 -6.98 20.25 -13.36
CA GLY A 270 -7.69 21.41 -12.82
C GLY A 270 -6.86 22.69 -12.81
N ALA A 271 -5.56 22.58 -12.56
CA ALA A 271 -4.63 23.72 -12.60
C ALA A 271 -4.42 24.28 -14.02
N VAL A 272 -4.45 23.42 -15.03
CA VAL A 272 -4.28 23.84 -16.45
C VAL A 272 -5.49 24.63 -16.98
N ARG A 273 -6.70 24.34 -16.49
CA ARG A 273 -7.93 25.00 -16.96
C ARG A 273 -8.19 26.40 -16.34
N THR A 274 -7.37 26.82 -15.40
CA THR A 274 -7.50 28.14 -14.73
C THR A 274 -6.47 29.16 -15.22
N ARG A 275 -5.66 28.81 -16.20
CA ARG A 275 -4.76 29.70 -16.94
C ARG A 275 -5.38 30.04 -18.30
#